data_185a1f8b8344051d19f01677f3658393
#
_entry.id   185a1f8b8344051d19f01677f3658393
#
_cell.length_a   1.000
_cell.length_b   1.000
_cell.length_c   1.000
_cell.angle_alpha   90.00
_cell.angle_beta   90.00
_cell.angle_gamma   90.00
#
_symmetry.space_group_name_H-M   'P 1'
#
loop_
_entity.id
_entity.type
_entity.pdbx_description
1 polymer ?
#
loop_
_entity_poly.entity_id
_entity_poly.type
_entity_poly.pdbx_seq_one_letter_code
_entity_poly.pdbx_strand_id
1 'polypeptide(L)'
;MEILSKDDLKYYKENDIKRVTGCLHIIATPIGNYDDITLRAIKLLKTVDILLCEDTRKTKRLLVHLNIVRKNLVSYNDINASSKRPYIIQKLLTEHNVGIVCDAGTPLISDPGYK
;
A
#
# COMPACT_ATOMS: atom_id res chain seq x y z
N MET A 1 3.34 -0.87 10.82
CA MET A 1 3.46 -2.01 9.88
C MET A 1 4.75 -1.92 9.10
N GLU A 2 5.44 -3.02 8.96
CA GLU A 2 6.61 -3.10 8.09
C GLU A 2 6.26 -3.95 6.86
N ILE A 3 6.30 -3.35 5.68
CA ILE A 3 6.23 -4.07 4.40
C ILE A 3 7.60 -4.64 4.06
N LEU A 4 8.67 -3.93 4.46
CA LEU A 4 10.03 -4.35 4.24
C LEU A 4 10.63 -4.78 5.57
N SER A 5 11.07 -6.04 5.66
CA SER A 5 11.81 -6.52 6.82
C SER A 5 13.29 -6.13 6.71
N LYS A 6 14.02 -6.27 7.83
CA LYS A 6 15.47 -6.10 7.80
C LYS A 6 16.14 -7.07 6.83
N ASP A 7 15.59 -8.27 6.71
CA ASP A 7 16.13 -9.28 5.80
C ASP A 7 15.94 -8.90 4.35
N ASP A 8 14.80 -8.29 4.00
CA ASP A 8 14.58 -7.77 2.66
C ASP A 8 15.61 -6.69 2.31
N LEU A 9 15.91 -5.81 3.25
CA LEU A 9 16.85 -4.71 3.05
C LEU A 9 18.30 -5.15 2.89
N LYS A 10 18.67 -6.35 3.38
CA LYS A 10 20.04 -6.89 3.23
C LYS A 10 20.45 -7.10 1.78
N TYR A 11 19.51 -7.29 0.89
CA TYR A 11 19.78 -7.50 -0.53
C TYR A 11 20.06 -6.21 -1.28
N TYR A 12 19.96 -5.06 -0.63
CA TYR A 12 20.13 -3.75 -1.24
C TYR A 12 21.38 -3.08 -0.70
N LYS A 13 22.10 -2.40 -1.57
CA LYS A 13 23.26 -1.61 -1.16
C LYS A 13 22.79 -0.42 -0.32
N GLU A 14 23.58 -0.03 0.67
CA GLU A 14 23.27 1.11 1.53
C GLU A 14 22.95 2.37 0.72
N ASN A 15 23.71 2.62 -0.36
CA ASN A 15 23.47 3.78 -1.22
C ASN A 15 22.11 3.74 -1.91
N ASP A 16 21.63 2.55 -2.27
CA ASP A 16 20.31 2.40 -2.89
C ASP A 16 19.20 2.70 -1.88
N ILE A 17 19.39 2.25 -0.64
CA ILE A 17 18.43 2.54 0.44
C ILE A 17 18.36 4.04 0.72
N LYS A 18 19.50 4.72 0.73
CA LYS A 18 19.56 6.18 0.94
C LYS A 18 18.94 6.99 -0.18
N ARG A 19 18.75 6.38 -1.36
CA ARG A 19 18.12 7.02 -2.51
C ARG A 19 16.62 6.81 -2.57
N VAL A 20 16.03 6.14 -1.58
CA VAL A 20 14.58 5.98 -1.51
C VAL A 20 13.96 7.35 -1.29
N THR A 21 13.33 7.88 -2.31
CA THR A 21 12.65 9.17 -2.27
C THR A 21 11.14 9.02 -2.32
N GLY A 22 10.64 7.85 -2.70
CA GLY A 22 9.24 7.51 -2.64
C GLY A 22 8.79 7.23 -1.20
N CYS A 23 7.52 7.41 -0.94
CA CYS A 23 6.93 7.16 0.37
C CYS A 23 5.95 6.00 0.31
N LEU A 24 5.98 5.18 1.36
CA LEU A 24 4.95 4.17 1.60
C LEU A 24 3.94 4.75 2.57
N HIS A 25 2.68 4.78 2.16
CA HIS A 25 1.58 5.31 2.96
C HIS A 25 0.63 4.19 3.36
N ILE A 26 0.31 4.13 4.64
CA ILE A 26 -0.73 3.23 5.14
C ILE A 26 -2.04 4.00 5.13
N ILE A 27 -3.03 3.47 4.41
CA ILE A 27 -4.32 4.13 4.23
C ILE A 27 -5.39 3.29 4.91
N ALA A 28 -5.90 3.80 6.04
CA ALA A 28 -6.99 3.14 6.74
C ALA A 28 -8.31 3.46 6.04
N THR A 29 -9.09 2.43 5.74
CA THR A 29 -10.40 2.56 5.13
C THR A 29 -11.48 2.07 6.09
N PRO A 30 -12.68 2.69 6.07
CA PRO A 30 -13.71 2.33 7.02
C PRO A 30 -14.31 0.96 6.73
N ILE A 31 -14.76 0.32 7.82
CA ILE A 31 -15.53 -0.92 7.75
C ILE A 31 -17.00 -0.55 7.81
N GLY A 32 -17.77 -0.96 6.81
CA GLY A 32 -19.22 -0.81 6.77
C GLY A 32 -19.72 0.51 6.23
N ASN A 33 -19.29 1.65 6.74
CA ASN A 33 -19.76 2.97 6.30
C ASN A 33 -18.62 3.77 5.65
N TYR A 34 -18.73 3.98 4.35
CA TYR A 34 -17.71 4.71 3.58
C TYR A 34 -17.57 6.18 3.98
N ASP A 35 -18.60 6.76 4.61
CA ASP A 35 -18.55 8.16 5.04
C ASP A 35 -17.61 8.39 6.22
N ASP A 36 -17.17 7.33 6.89
CA ASP A 36 -16.23 7.43 8.00
C ASP A 36 -14.77 7.57 7.54
N ILE A 37 -14.53 7.64 6.23
CA ILE A 37 -13.19 7.80 5.69
C ILE A 37 -12.64 9.21 5.99
N THR A 38 -11.34 9.29 6.31
CA THR A 38 -10.71 10.59 6.56
C THR A 38 -10.40 11.32 5.26
N LEU A 39 -10.29 12.66 5.36
CA LEU A 39 -9.88 13.49 4.22
C LEU A 39 -8.46 13.13 3.76
N ARG A 40 -7.57 12.80 4.69
CA ARG A 40 -6.20 12.36 4.38
C ARG A 40 -6.22 11.07 3.55
N ALA A 41 -7.03 10.11 3.94
CA ALA A 41 -7.15 8.85 3.21
C ALA A 41 -7.68 9.09 1.79
N ILE A 42 -8.68 9.93 1.63
CA ILE A 42 -9.21 10.29 0.30
C ILE A 42 -8.11 10.89 -0.57
N LYS A 43 -7.34 11.83 -0.03
CA LYS A 43 -6.25 12.47 -0.76
C LYS A 43 -5.21 11.45 -1.20
N LEU A 44 -4.81 10.54 -0.31
CA LEU A 44 -3.83 9.52 -0.64
C LEU A 44 -4.35 8.53 -1.69
N LEU A 45 -5.62 8.13 -1.60
CA LEU A 45 -6.24 7.27 -2.61
C LEU A 45 -6.21 7.90 -4.01
N LYS A 46 -6.27 9.22 -4.07
CA LYS A 46 -6.20 9.95 -5.35
C LYS A 46 -4.77 10.13 -5.87
N THR A 47 -3.79 10.28 -4.98
CA THR A 47 -2.48 10.81 -5.34
C THR A 47 -1.35 9.80 -5.37
N VAL A 48 -1.44 8.66 -4.65
CA VAL A 48 -0.38 7.66 -4.71
C VAL A 48 -0.27 7.06 -6.11
N ASP A 49 0.94 6.73 -6.50
CA ASP A 49 1.20 6.19 -7.83
C ASP A 49 0.70 4.74 -7.96
N ILE A 50 0.85 3.97 -6.91
CA ILE A 50 0.45 2.56 -6.86
C ILE A 50 -0.35 2.34 -5.60
N LEU A 51 -1.47 1.64 -5.73
CA LEU A 51 -2.33 1.31 -4.60
C LEU A 51 -2.36 -0.20 -4.40
N LEU A 52 -1.81 -0.64 -3.28
CA LEU A 52 -1.81 -2.04 -2.87
C LEU A 52 -3.06 -2.31 -2.04
N CYS A 53 -3.72 -3.41 -2.31
CA CYS A 53 -4.91 -3.81 -1.54
C CYS A 53 -5.02 -5.32 -1.47
N GLU A 54 -5.55 -5.81 -0.36
CA GLU A 54 -5.75 -7.24 -0.17
C GLU A 54 -6.84 -7.76 -1.12
N ASP A 55 -7.95 -7.06 -1.20
CA ASP A 55 -9.07 -7.39 -2.09
C ASP A 55 -9.34 -6.22 -3.04
N THR A 56 -8.96 -6.42 -4.30
CA THR A 56 -9.12 -5.39 -5.32
C THR A 56 -10.59 -5.05 -5.59
N ARG A 57 -11.50 -6.01 -5.46
CA ARG A 57 -12.92 -5.77 -5.70
C ARG A 57 -13.53 -4.86 -4.63
N LYS A 58 -13.16 -5.10 -3.37
CA LYS A 58 -13.61 -4.27 -2.26
C LYS A 58 -13.10 -2.84 -2.40
N THR A 59 -11.84 -2.68 -2.75
CA THR A 59 -11.23 -1.37 -2.96
C THR A 59 -11.85 -0.64 -4.15
N LYS A 60 -12.13 -1.33 -5.24
CA LYS A 60 -12.81 -0.73 -6.39
C LYS A 60 -14.18 -0.17 -6.02
N ARG A 61 -14.96 -0.89 -5.19
CA ARG A 61 -16.26 -0.39 -4.73
C ARG A 61 -16.13 0.89 -3.92
N LEU A 62 -15.13 0.96 -3.07
CA LEU A 62 -14.85 2.19 -2.31
C LEU A 62 -14.49 3.34 -3.24
N LEU A 63 -13.61 3.11 -4.21
CA LEU A 63 -13.19 4.14 -5.15
C LEU A 63 -14.36 4.65 -5.99
N VAL A 64 -15.26 3.77 -6.41
CA VAL A 64 -16.47 4.17 -7.13
C VAL A 64 -17.35 5.07 -6.26
N HIS A 65 -17.55 4.70 -5.00
CA HIS A 65 -18.32 5.51 -4.06
C HIS A 65 -17.72 6.92 -3.90
N LEU A 66 -16.40 7.02 -3.90
CA LEU A 66 -15.69 8.30 -3.74
C LEU A 66 -15.48 9.04 -5.06
N ASN A 67 -15.96 8.52 -6.17
CA ASN A 67 -15.75 9.08 -7.52
C ASN A 67 -14.27 9.20 -7.90
N ILE A 68 -13.47 8.24 -7.46
CA ILE A 68 -12.04 8.18 -7.78
C ILE A 68 -11.82 7.15 -8.88
N VAL A 69 -11.21 7.58 -9.97
CA VAL A 69 -10.83 6.69 -11.06
C VAL A 69 -9.36 6.34 -10.93
N ARG A 70 -9.06 5.04 -10.76
CA ARG A 70 -7.68 4.56 -10.66
C ARG A 70 -7.51 3.32 -11.50
N LYS A 71 -6.34 3.22 -12.16
CA LYS A 71 -5.98 2.07 -12.99
C LYS A 71 -4.92 1.16 -12.32
N ASN A 72 -4.21 1.66 -11.32
CA ASN A 72 -3.04 1.00 -10.73
C ASN A 72 -3.37 0.37 -9.38
N LEU A 73 -4.32 -0.55 -9.38
CA LEU A 73 -4.60 -1.39 -8.21
C LEU A 73 -3.78 -2.67 -8.31
N VAL A 74 -3.05 -2.99 -7.26
CA VAL A 74 -2.22 -4.19 -7.20
C VAL A 74 -2.64 -5.02 -6.01
N SER A 75 -2.97 -6.28 -6.26
CA SER A 75 -3.29 -7.23 -5.19
C SER A 75 -2.05 -7.51 -4.35
N TYR A 76 -2.17 -7.39 -3.04
CA TYR A 76 -1.10 -7.65 -2.09
C TYR A 76 -1.67 -8.35 -0.85
N ASN A 77 -1.43 -9.65 -0.72
CA ASN A 77 -1.99 -10.48 0.33
C ASN A 77 -0.96 -11.53 0.79
N ASP A 78 -1.33 -12.38 1.73
CA ASP A 78 -0.45 -13.41 2.28
C ASP A 78 0.10 -14.37 1.21
N ILE A 79 -0.67 -14.59 0.15
CA ILE A 79 -0.29 -15.54 -0.91
C ILE A 79 0.80 -14.96 -1.79
N ASN A 80 0.71 -13.67 -2.14
CA ASN A 80 1.59 -13.05 -3.13
C ASN A 80 2.61 -12.05 -2.57
N ALA A 81 2.61 -11.79 -1.25
CA ALA A 81 3.46 -10.77 -0.65
C ALA A 81 4.94 -10.94 -1.02
N SER A 82 5.47 -12.16 -0.89
CA SER A 82 6.89 -12.41 -1.15
C SER A 82 7.27 -12.13 -2.60
N SER A 83 6.41 -12.47 -3.56
CA SER A 83 6.67 -12.23 -4.98
C SER A 83 6.50 -10.76 -5.37
N LYS A 84 5.67 -10.00 -4.64
CA LYS A 84 5.42 -8.60 -4.94
C LYS A 84 6.42 -7.63 -4.33
N ARG A 85 7.13 -8.03 -3.26
CA ARG A 85 8.07 -7.14 -2.56
C ARG A 85 9.15 -6.53 -3.46
N PRO A 86 9.83 -7.28 -4.32
CA PRO A 86 10.83 -6.68 -5.20
C PRO A 86 10.27 -5.57 -6.09
N TYR A 87 9.07 -5.76 -6.60
CA TYR A 87 8.38 -4.76 -7.40
C TYR A 87 8.10 -3.49 -6.59
N ILE A 88 7.61 -3.64 -5.36
CA ILE A 88 7.30 -2.51 -4.47
C ILE A 88 8.58 -1.74 -4.15
N ILE A 89 9.65 -2.44 -3.81
CA ILE A 89 10.94 -1.82 -3.50
C ILE A 89 11.46 -1.04 -4.70
N GLN A 90 11.40 -1.62 -5.89
CA GLN A 90 11.83 -0.96 -7.10
C GLN A 90 11.06 0.34 -7.33
N LYS A 91 9.75 0.34 -7.10
CA LYS A 91 8.92 1.54 -7.27
C LYS A 91 9.29 2.63 -6.26
N LEU A 92 9.54 2.25 -5.01
CA LEU A 92 9.98 3.20 -3.99
C LEU A 92 11.35 3.80 -4.33
N LEU A 93 12.27 2.98 -4.85
CA LEU A 93 13.59 3.44 -5.26
C LEU A 93 13.54 4.37 -6.48
N THR A 94 12.49 4.31 -7.27
CA THR A 94 12.31 5.18 -8.45
C THR A 94 11.35 6.33 -8.18
N GLU A 95 11.27 6.79 -6.95
CA GLU A 95 10.52 8.00 -6.55
C GLU A 95 9.00 7.89 -6.68
N HIS A 96 8.46 6.67 -6.66
CA HIS A 96 7.01 6.47 -6.68
C HIS A 96 6.45 6.41 -5.26
N ASN A 97 5.29 6.99 -5.06
CA ASN A 97 4.54 6.87 -3.83
C ASN A 97 3.63 5.65 -3.90
N VAL A 98 3.70 4.82 -2.87
CA VAL A 98 2.93 3.58 -2.79
C VAL A 98 1.99 3.67 -1.60
N GLY A 99 0.71 3.41 -1.83
CA GLY A 99 -0.28 3.30 -0.76
C GLY A 99 -0.64 1.84 -0.52
N ILE A 100 -0.87 1.48 0.73
CA ILE A 100 -1.44 0.18 1.08
C ILE A 100 -2.75 0.41 1.85
N VAL A 101 -3.81 -0.20 1.37
CA VAL A 101 -5.13 -0.08 1.97
C VAL A 101 -5.29 -1.13 3.06
N CYS A 102 -5.68 -0.67 4.25
CA CYS A 102 -5.98 -1.54 5.39
C CYS A 102 -7.37 -1.21 5.93
N ASP A 103 -8.12 -2.22 6.34
CA ASP A 103 -9.38 -1.97 7.04
C ASP A 103 -9.08 -1.32 8.39
N ALA A 104 -9.84 -0.28 8.73
CA ALA A 104 -9.72 0.37 10.03
C ALA A 104 -9.93 -0.65 11.15
N GLY A 105 -9.05 -0.64 12.14
CA GLY A 105 -9.10 -1.59 13.24
C GLY A 105 -8.46 -2.94 12.97
N THR A 106 -8.01 -3.21 11.74
CA THR A 106 -7.26 -4.43 11.44
C THR A 106 -5.85 -4.33 12.04
N PRO A 107 -5.41 -5.30 12.85
CA PRO A 107 -4.06 -5.26 13.39
C PRO A 107 -3.02 -5.33 12.28
N LEU A 108 -2.09 -4.38 12.26
CA LEU A 108 -1.04 -4.34 11.24
C LEU A 108 -0.11 -5.54 11.31
N ILE A 109 0.01 -6.15 12.47
CA ILE A 109 0.82 -7.33 12.67
C ILE A 109 0.38 -8.52 11.80
N SER A 110 -0.88 -8.57 11.38
CA SER A 110 -1.40 -9.62 10.51
C SER A 110 -1.29 -9.29 9.03
N ASP A 111 -0.68 -8.16 8.67
CA ASP A 111 -0.49 -7.80 7.28
C ASP A 111 0.48 -8.73 6.56
N PRO A 112 0.27 -8.97 5.26
CA PRO A 112 1.19 -9.78 4.47
C PRO A 112 2.62 -9.28 4.49
N GLY A 113 2.82 -7.97 4.58
CA GLY A 113 4.14 -7.36 4.62
C GLY A 113 4.94 -7.65 5.87
N TYR A 114 4.31 -8.16 6.89
CA TYR A 114 4.96 -8.46 8.15
C TYR A 114 5.83 -9.71 8.09
N LYS A 115 5.55 -10.62 7.23
CA LYS A 115 6.28 -11.89 7.12
C LYS A 115 7.69 -11.73 6.56
#